data_bf98b6079662da30734d58744f0c21c2
#
_entry.id   bf98b6079662da30734d58744f0c21c2
#
_cell.length_a   1.000
_cell.length_b   1.000
_cell.length_c   1.000
_cell.angle_alpha   90.00
_cell.angle_beta   90.00
_cell.angle_gamma   90.00
#
_symmetry.space_group_name_H-M   'P 1'
#
loop_
_entity.id
_entity.type
_entity.pdbx_description
1 polymer ?
#
loop_
_entity_poly.entity_id
_entity_poly.type
_entity_poly.pdbx_seq_one_letter_code
_entity_poly.pdbx_strand_id
1 'polypeptide(L)'
;MSEQNRNYEQIEEITIHFGKGTVEPFTTKDGREMMKIVIPNADRSNHTPWASFVLPAKAVHENQYGKGLWAKIPADGQTTLTKPYLDGQTEDGKNIWKDEKTTVSNRELKSMVEFYKKDLVPKYDIPEL
;
A
#
# COMPACT_ATOMS: atom_id res chain seq x y z
N MET A 1 37.90 7.33 9.13
CA MET A 1 37.37 6.68 8.89
C MET A 1 36.24 6.62 8.82
N SER A 2 35.97 6.33 8.47
CA SER A 2 35.14 6.17 8.28
C SER A 2 33.83 6.38 8.78
N GLU A 3 33.50 7.53 9.11
CA GLU A 3 32.19 7.91 9.57
C GLU A 3 31.13 7.76 8.51
N GLN A 4 31.48 8.08 7.31
CA GLN A 4 30.54 7.96 6.21
C GLN A 4 30.11 6.52 6.00
N ASN A 5 30.95 5.57 6.29
CA ASN A 5 30.55 4.17 6.17
C ASN A 5 29.41 3.86 7.13
N ARG A 6 29.47 4.44 8.29
CA ARG A 6 28.43 4.20 9.29
C ARG A 6 27.11 4.82 8.91
N ASN A 7 27.14 5.94 8.20
CA ASN A 7 25.92 6.66 7.88
C ASN A 7 24.98 5.84 7.01
N TYR A 8 25.50 5.23 5.96
CA TYR A 8 24.60 4.45 5.11
C TYR A 8 24.36 3.05 5.66
N GLU A 9 25.10 2.61 6.62
CA GLU A 9 24.80 1.37 7.33
C GLU A 9 23.66 1.54 8.30
N GLN A 10 23.29 2.77 8.59
CA GLN A 10 22.27 3.07 9.58
C GLN A 10 20.97 3.55 8.96
N ILE A 11 20.69 3.15 7.73
CA ILE A 11 19.41 3.47 7.12
C ILE A 11 18.33 2.74 7.92
N GLU A 12 17.46 3.51 8.53
CA GLU A 12 16.36 2.95 9.28
C GLU A 12 15.31 2.40 8.33
N GLU A 13 14.85 1.19 8.62
CA GLU A 13 13.78 0.57 7.85
C GLU A 13 12.59 0.32 8.74
N ILE A 14 11.41 0.36 8.15
CA ILE A 14 10.16 0.04 8.84
C ILE A 14 9.49 -1.12 8.13
N THR A 15 8.70 -1.88 8.87
CA THR A 15 7.96 -3.01 8.35
C THR A 15 6.48 -2.68 8.35
N ILE A 16 5.82 -2.93 7.23
CA ILE A 16 4.38 -2.73 7.09
C ILE A 16 3.73 -4.08 6.78
N HIS A 17 2.66 -4.40 7.48
CA HIS A 17 1.92 -5.64 7.29
C HIS A 17 0.58 -5.37 6.61
N PHE A 18 0.28 -6.13 5.55
CA PHE A 18 -0.91 -5.93 4.72
C PHE A 18 -1.79 -7.18 4.75
N GLY A 19 -2.47 -7.43 5.84
CA GLY A 19 -3.26 -8.65 5.96
C GLY A 19 -4.38 -8.77 4.93
N LYS A 20 -4.84 -7.64 4.38
CA LYS A 20 -5.92 -7.61 3.40
C LYS A 20 -5.45 -7.22 2.00
N GLY A 21 -4.17 -7.05 1.81
CA GLY A 21 -3.65 -6.61 0.52
C GLY A 21 -3.60 -7.72 -0.52
N THR A 22 -3.75 -7.36 -1.78
CA THR A 22 -3.44 -8.24 -2.90
C THR A 22 -2.27 -7.66 -3.66
N VAL A 23 -1.52 -8.53 -4.33
CA VAL A 23 -0.29 -8.14 -5.01
C VAL A 23 -0.43 -8.37 -6.50
N GLU A 24 -0.09 -7.34 -7.28
CA GLU A 24 -0.07 -7.42 -8.74
C GLU A 24 1.35 -7.10 -9.21
N PRO A 25 2.14 -8.11 -9.57
CA PRO A 25 3.50 -7.87 -10.04
C PRO A 25 3.49 -7.27 -11.45
N PHE A 26 4.45 -6.39 -11.70
CA PHE A 26 4.63 -5.85 -13.04
C PHE A 26 6.08 -5.39 -13.22
N THR A 27 6.45 -5.17 -14.47
CA THR A 27 7.78 -4.70 -14.81
C THR A 27 7.67 -3.33 -15.45
N THR A 28 8.47 -2.38 -14.99
CA THR A 28 8.47 -1.04 -15.57
C THR A 28 9.17 -1.03 -16.93
N LYS A 29 9.04 0.09 -17.65
CA LYS A 29 9.64 0.21 -18.98
C LYS A 29 11.16 0.10 -18.92
N ASP A 30 11.78 0.49 -17.82
CA ASP A 30 13.23 0.40 -17.66
C ASP A 30 13.67 -0.92 -17.00
N GLY A 31 12.78 -1.90 -16.93
CA GLY A 31 13.14 -3.25 -16.51
C GLY A 31 13.10 -3.53 -15.02
N ARG A 32 12.59 -2.62 -14.21
CA ARG A 32 12.51 -2.85 -12.77
C ARG A 32 11.29 -3.70 -12.43
N GLU A 33 11.49 -4.67 -11.56
CA GLU A 33 10.38 -5.48 -11.07
C GLU A 33 9.74 -4.80 -9.88
N MET A 34 8.44 -4.56 -9.97
CA MET A 34 7.66 -3.85 -8.97
C MET A 34 6.45 -4.67 -8.56
N MET A 35 5.90 -4.34 -7.41
CA MET A 35 4.65 -4.92 -6.92
C MET A 35 3.66 -3.81 -6.63
N LYS A 36 2.48 -3.91 -7.19
CA LYS A 36 1.37 -3.03 -6.83
C LYS A 36 0.60 -3.71 -5.72
N ILE A 37 0.49 -3.05 -4.58
CA ILE A 37 -0.26 -3.55 -3.44
C ILE A 37 -1.63 -2.89 -3.46
N VAL A 38 -2.69 -3.69 -3.54
CA VAL A 38 -4.06 -3.18 -3.58
C VAL A 38 -4.73 -3.51 -2.26
N ILE A 39 -5.14 -2.48 -1.53
CA ILE A 39 -5.86 -2.64 -0.27
C ILE A 39 -7.35 -2.54 -0.58
N PRO A 40 -8.13 -3.58 -0.30
CA PRO A 40 -9.57 -3.55 -0.61
C PRO A 40 -10.31 -2.56 0.28
N ASN A 41 -11.45 -2.10 -0.21
CA ASN A 41 -12.30 -1.24 0.59
C ASN A 41 -12.94 -2.08 1.69
N ALA A 42 -12.94 -1.56 2.92
CA ALA A 42 -13.56 -2.25 4.03
C ALA A 42 -15.08 -2.33 3.88
N ASP A 43 -15.67 -1.34 3.21
CA ASP A 43 -17.09 -1.35 2.87
C ASP A 43 -17.31 -2.27 1.68
N ARG A 44 -17.94 -3.43 1.91
CA ARG A 44 -18.14 -4.43 0.86
C ARG A 44 -19.06 -3.99 -0.27
N SER A 45 -19.86 -2.97 -0.04
CA SER A 45 -20.73 -2.43 -1.09
C SER A 45 -19.96 -1.59 -2.11
N ASN A 46 -18.72 -1.21 -1.78
CA ASN A 46 -17.89 -0.39 -2.64
C ASN A 46 -16.86 -1.28 -3.35
N HIS A 47 -16.94 -1.33 -4.66
CA HIS A 47 -16.08 -2.20 -5.47
C HIS A 47 -14.73 -1.58 -5.82
N THR A 48 -14.51 -0.32 -5.47
CA THR A 48 -13.19 0.30 -5.70
C THR A 48 -12.27 -0.04 -4.53
N PRO A 49 -10.94 -0.12 -4.75
CA PRO A 49 -10.02 -0.35 -3.64
C PRO A 49 -9.98 0.87 -2.71
N TRP A 50 -9.64 0.61 -1.46
CA TRP A 50 -9.42 1.70 -0.50
C TRP A 50 -8.21 2.54 -0.91
N ALA A 51 -7.13 1.88 -1.30
CA ALA A 51 -5.92 2.53 -1.79
C ALA A 51 -5.04 1.49 -2.48
N SER A 52 -4.10 1.96 -3.28
CA SER A 52 -3.06 1.11 -3.82
C SER A 52 -1.75 1.88 -3.83
N PHE A 53 -0.65 1.15 -3.78
CA PHE A 53 0.67 1.76 -3.85
C PHE A 53 1.65 0.75 -4.44
N VAL A 54 2.79 1.26 -4.90
CA VAL A 54 3.78 0.46 -5.63
C VAL A 54 5.06 0.41 -4.83
N LEU A 55 5.58 -0.80 -4.63
CA LEU A 55 6.84 -1.02 -3.92
C LEU A 55 7.76 -1.87 -4.79
N PRO A 56 9.09 -1.79 -4.59
CA PRO A 56 9.98 -2.72 -5.28
C PRO A 56 9.63 -4.16 -4.92
N ALA A 57 9.67 -5.05 -5.91
CA ALA A 57 9.28 -6.44 -5.70
C ALA A 57 10.11 -7.09 -4.60
N LYS A 58 11.39 -6.77 -4.51
CA LYS A 58 12.28 -7.35 -3.51
C LYS A 58 11.95 -6.95 -2.08
N ALA A 59 11.15 -5.89 -1.90
CA ALA A 59 10.77 -5.42 -0.57
C ALA A 59 9.52 -6.09 -0.02
N VAL A 60 8.77 -6.80 -0.88
CA VAL A 60 7.49 -7.38 -0.51
C VAL A 60 7.63 -8.89 -0.30
N HIS A 61 7.13 -9.38 0.82
CA HIS A 61 7.25 -10.77 1.20
C HIS A 61 5.91 -11.34 1.64
N GLU A 62 5.75 -12.64 1.48
CA GLU A 62 4.57 -13.33 1.98
C GLU A 62 4.89 -13.92 3.35
N ASN A 63 3.90 -13.90 4.23
CA ASN A 63 4.03 -14.51 5.55
C ASN A 63 3.92 -16.03 5.39
N GLN A 64 4.98 -16.75 5.78
CA GLN A 64 5.02 -18.19 5.59
C GLN A 64 4.11 -18.97 6.54
N TYR A 65 3.64 -18.33 7.60
CA TYR A 65 2.81 -18.99 8.61
C TYR A 65 1.34 -18.62 8.52
N GLY A 66 0.97 -17.78 7.56
CA GLY A 66 -0.40 -17.36 7.43
C GLY A 66 -0.62 -16.61 6.14
N LYS A 67 -1.83 -16.06 6.03
CA LYS A 67 -2.20 -15.28 4.85
C LYS A 67 -1.95 -13.83 5.13
N GLY A 68 -0.96 -13.28 4.55
CA GLY A 68 -0.64 -11.89 4.74
C GLY A 68 0.62 -11.54 4.01
N LEU A 69 0.82 -10.26 3.84
CA LEU A 69 1.98 -9.72 3.16
C LEU A 69 2.68 -8.76 4.10
N TRP A 70 3.96 -8.61 3.93
CA TRP A 70 4.69 -7.59 4.67
C TRP A 70 5.78 -7.03 3.78
N ALA A 71 6.16 -5.79 4.04
CA ALA A 71 7.21 -5.12 3.30
C ALA A 71 8.14 -4.42 4.26
N LYS A 72 9.42 -4.41 3.91
CA LYS A 72 10.44 -3.71 4.66
C LYS A 72 11.00 -2.62 3.77
N ILE A 73 10.80 -1.36 4.17
CA ILE A 73 11.14 -0.21 3.35
C ILE A 73 11.83 0.85 4.20
N PRO A 74 12.64 1.73 3.56
CA PRO A 74 13.32 2.79 4.31
C PRO A 74 12.31 3.72 4.96
N ALA A 75 12.51 4.02 6.23
CA ALA A 75 11.59 4.86 6.98
C ALA A 75 11.48 6.26 6.40
N ASP A 76 12.57 6.79 5.87
CA ASP A 76 12.61 8.14 5.32
C ASP A 76 12.36 8.19 3.82
N GLY A 77 12.02 7.07 3.20
CA GLY A 77 11.66 7.04 1.80
C GLY A 77 10.23 7.51 1.56
N GLN A 78 9.85 7.51 0.28
CA GLN A 78 8.53 7.94 -0.13
C GLN A 78 7.91 6.90 -1.07
N THR A 79 6.60 6.85 -1.08
CA THR A 79 5.85 5.91 -1.90
C THR A 79 4.69 6.65 -2.54
N THR A 80 4.42 6.33 -3.80
CA THR A 80 3.25 6.88 -4.50
C THR A 80 2.02 6.08 -4.09
N LEU A 81 1.05 6.80 -3.54
CA LEU A 81 -0.23 6.25 -3.11
C LEU A 81 -1.30 6.66 -4.09
N THR A 82 -2.11 5.72 -4.53
CA THR A 82 -3.23 5.98 -5.41
C THR A 82 -4.52 5.70 -4.65
N LYS A 83 -5.42 6.68 -4.61
CA LYS A 83 -6.73 6.51 -3.98
C LYS A 83 -7.81 6.88 -4.98
N PRO A 84 -8.80 6.03 -5.18
CA PRO A 84 -9.94 6.38 -6.01
C PRO A 84 -10.83 7.40 -5.29
N TYR A 85 -11.44 8.28 -6.07
CA TYR A 85 -12.43 9.21 -5.53
C TYR A 85 -13.58 9.33 -6.52
N LEU A 86 -14.74 9.70 -5.99
CA LEU A 86 -15.93 9.86 -6.80
C LEU A 86 -15.92 11.24 -7.45
N ASP A 87 -15.92 11.28 -8.77
CA ASP A 87 -15.84 12.53 -9.55
C ASP A 87 -17.16 12.92 -10.16
N GLY A 88 -18.27 12.39 -9.66
CA GLY A 88 -19.59 12.71 -10.17
C GLY A 88 -20.29 11.50 -10.74
N GLN A 89 -21.33 11.76 -11.53
CA GLN A 89 -22.12 10.70 -12.12
C GLN A 89 -22.40 11.00 -13.58
N THR A 90 -22.62 9.94 -14.36
CA THR A 90 -23.08 10.07 -15.74
C THR A 90 -24.54 10.47 -15.76
N GLU A 91 -25.05 10.79 -16.95
CA GLU A 91 -26.45 11.18 -17.09
C GLU A 91 -27.41 10.05 -16.67
N ASP A 92 -27.00 8.81 -16.83
CA ASP A 92 -27.80 7.66 -16.43
C ASP A 92 -27.56 7.22 -14.98
N GLY A 93 -26.89 8.05 -14.19
CA GLY A 93 -26.73 7.82 -12.76
C GLY A 93 -25.58 6.91 -12.35
N LYS A 94 -24.69 6.57 -13.25
CA LYS A 94 -23.53 5.74 -12.93
C LYS A 94 -22.42 6.60 -12.34
N ASN A 95 -21.79 6.08 -11.28
CA ASN A 95 -20.68 6.78 -10.65
C ASN A 95 -19.46 6.81 -11.55
N ILE A 96 -18.79 7.96 -11.55
CA ILE A 96 -17.53 8.15 -12.26
C ILE A 96 -16.43 8.16 -11.23
N TRP A 97 -15.55 7.15 -11.29
CA TRP A 97 -14.42 7.03 -10.35
C TRP A 97 -13.14 7.44 -11.05
N LYS A 98 -12.34 8.22 -10.36
CA LYS A 98 -11.01 8.63 -10.81
C LYS A 98 -9.99 8.33 -9.74
N ASP A 99 -8.74 8.30 -10.13
CA ASP A 99 -7.64 8.03 -9.21
C ASP A 99 -6.88 9.29 -8.91
N GLU A 100 -6.59 9.51 -7.63
CA GLU A 100 -5.70 10.59 -7.21
C GLU A 100 -4.40 9.97 -6.73
N LYS A 101 -3.29 10.42 -7.31
CA LYS A 101 -1.96 9.96 -6.93
C LYS A 101 -1.27 11.00 -6.07
N THR A 102 -0.76 10.55 -4.92
CA THR A 102 -0.08 11.40 -3.96
C THR A 102 1.19 10.71 -3.53
N THR A 103 2.23 11.47 -3.27
CA THR A 103 3.45 10.91 -2.68
C THR A 103 3.38 11.10 -1.18
N VAL A 104 3.54 10.00 -0.44
CA VAL A 104 3.52 10.04 1.02
C VAL A 104 4.84 9.47 1.54
N SER A 105 5.23 9.89 2.74
CA SER A 105 6.39 9.29 3.38
C SER A 105 6.05 7.86 3.77
N ASN A 106 7.07 7.02 3.86
CA ASN A 106 6.84 5.63 4.24
C ASN A 106 6.33 5.53 5.68
N ARG A 107 6.66 6.47 6.55
CA ARG A 107 6.11 6.51 7.90
C ARG A 107 4.60 6.78 7.87
N GLU A 108 4.17 7.71 7.02
CA GLU A 108 2.75 7.97 6.84
C GLU A 108 2.03 6.76 6.24
N LEU A 109 2.66 6.10 5.27
CA LEU A 109 2.09 4.91 4.66
C LEU A 109 1.83 3.84 5.71
N LYS A 110 2.78 3.61 6.60
CA LYS A 110 2.61 2.66 7.68
C LYS A 110 1.44 3.04 8.58
N SER A 111 1.33 4.32 8.94
CA SER A 111 0.23 4.80 9.78
C SER A 111 -1.12 4.58 9.11
N MET A 112 -1.20 4.82 7.80
CA MET A 112 -2.44 4.64 7.05
C MET A 112 -2.85 3.17 7.01
N VAL A 113 -1.91 2.27 6.80
CA VAL A 113 -2.20 0.84 6.78
C VAL A 113 -2.65 0.36 8.16
N GLU A 114 -2.01 0.85 9.21
CA GLU A 114 -2.42 0.50 10.57
C GLU A 114 -3.80 1.03 10.90
N PHE A 115 -4.13 2.23 10.45
CA PHE A 115 -5.47 2.77 10.61
C PHE A 115 -6.50 1.87 9.93
N TYR A 116 -6.23 1.46 8.70
CA TYR A 116 -7.12 0.56 7.97
C TYR A 116 -7.37 -0.72 8.77
N LYS A 117 -6.30 -1.33 9.26
CA LYS A 117 -6.40 -2.62 9.97
C LYS A 117 -7.13 -2.49 11.30
N LYS A 118 -6.87 -1.42 12.04
CA LYS A 118 -7.41 -1.27 13.40
C LYS A 118 -8.81 -0.68 13.43
N ASP A 119 -9.09 0.25 12.53
CA ASP A 119 -10.31 1.03 12.61
C ASP A 119 -11.32 0.69 11.53
N LEU A 120 -10.86 0.44 10.30
CA LEU A 120 -11.79 0.19 9.21
C LEU A 120 -12.20 -1.28 9.11
N VAL A 121 -11.27 -2.19 9.24
CA VAL A 121 -11.58 -3.61 9.12
C VAL A 121 -12.54 -4.07 10.23
N PRO A 122 -12.29 -3.76 11.50
CA PRO A 122 -13.26 -4.16 12.55
C PRO A 122 -14.62 -3.50 12.41
N LYS A 123 -14.65 -2.22 11.99
CA LYS A 123 -15.90 -1.48 11.87
C LYS A 123 -16.86 -2.12 10.88
N TYR A 124 -16.34 -2.71 9.81
CA TYR A 124 -17.17 -3.33 8.78
C TYR A 124 -17.21 -4.84 8.89
N ASP A 125 -16.65 -5.39 9.98
CA ASP A 125 -16.70 -6.83 10.28
C ASP A 125 -16.25 -7.70 9.11
N ILE A 126 -15.11 -7.34 8.51
CA ILE A 126 -14.55 -8.08 7.39
C ILE A 126 -13.51 -9.05 7.93
N PRO A 127 -13.64 -10.36 7.64
CA PRO A 127 -12.65 -11.33 8.10
C PRO A 127 -11.26 -11.02 7.56
N GLU A 128 -10.26 -11.23 8.37
CA GLU A 128 -8.88 -11.07 7.93
C GLU A 128 -8.45 -12.21 7.04
N LEU A 129 -7.54 -11.90 6.14
CA LEU A 129 -6.95 -12.90 5.27
C LEU A 129 -5.94 -13.77 6.02
#